data_cb0a217360ae5f5220aa888ba2abe925
#
_entry.id   cb0a217360ae5f5220aa888ba2abe925
#
_cell.length_a   1.000
_cell.length_b   1.000
_cell.length_c   1.000
_cell.angle_alpha   90.00
_cell.angle_beta   90.00
_cell.angle_gamma   90.00
#
_symmetry.space_group_name_H-M   'P 1'
#
loop_
_entity.id
_entity.type
_entity.pdbx_description
1 polymer ?
#
loop_
_entity_poly.entity_id
_entity_poly.type
_entity_poly.pdbx_seq_one_letter_code
_entity_poly.pdbx_strand_id
1 'polypeptide(L)'
;MTVLGLILVASMVLAACAPQTLVETKVVEVEKKVEVEKTVVVEKEVEVQREPFTTPHPILGDIRVRQAIAYCTNKLDLIKAVYPLISEEEQKNLVMNSFIPRVQWAYAGDENITIYPFDPEKGKALLEEAGWTGEGIRVNAAGDELALKFTTTNATFRQTWAAVFEKQMANCGIRILRFHVPASWWFGDTTGLSRRDFELGAFAWVGQADPGGQTMWACDQIPLPSNGWEGQNYMGWCNEAASTNIKLANNSLFQDERKAAYTIVQQEYTKDVPAIPLFNRTDTFAYNPKLVNFAPKPGYSYYMYNSHLWEKPGDDTIVLGFTQEPASLYTLVENAFVAVAANYFVADSFATSNDYTWEAKLQDGLSTLESGLALNNDVEVKAGDKVVDAEGNIVELSNGVKVKDATGAEVEFTGAPVKMKQMVVTYKFIPGITWSDGKPLVKADFELGYKIACDRENGATSFITCDRTQSVTFDSDTAYTVTWLPGVQDGATYFLAPYGPSPSHQVIESEGPYKGKTLAEVPAKDWPTLPEIAEKPLGFGPYVIKEWVKGEKIVYEANPYYVLGVPKTKNIVILFITPENAEAQLLAGGVDVLDSTTLVGVTETLNKAEAEGKIVLLVNPSATWEHIDFNLFVK
;
A
#
# COMPACT_ATOMS: atom_id res chain seq x y z
N MET A 1 21.96 -26.88 -50.16
CA MET A 1 21.95 -25.38 -50.07
C MET A 1 20.78 -24.95 -49.20
N THR A 2 20.76 -25.29 -47.90
CA THR A 2 19.65 -24.89 -46.97
C THR A 2 20.10 -24.83 -45.51
N VAL A 3 21.33 -24.42 -45.23
CA VAL A 3 21.84 -24.26 -43.84
C VAL A 3 22.49 -22.88 -43.60
N LEU A 4 22.61 -22.04 -44.64
CA LEU A 4 23.25 -20.72 -44.52
C LEU A 4 22.24 -19.55 -44.31
N GLY A 5 20.93 -19.82 -44.30
CA GLY A 5 19.88 -18.78 -44.17
C GLY A 5 19.40 -18.50 -42.75
N LEU A 6 19.76 -19.32 -41.76
CA LEU A 6 19.22 -19.20 -40.39
C LEU A 6 20.18 -18.48 -39.39
N ILE A 7 21.39 -18.17 -39.79
CA ILE A 7 22.39 -17.53 -38.90
C ILE A 7 22.37 -15.97 -39.03
N LEU A 8 21.77 -15.42 -40.08
CA LEU A 8 21.74 -13.95 -40.30
C LEU A 8 20.52 -13.26 -39.68
N VAL A 9 19.52 -13.97 -39.16
CA VAL A 9 18.35 -13.38 -38.50
C VAL A 9 18.51 -13.34 -36.97
N ALA A 10 19.42 -14.14 -36.41
CA ALA A 10 19.69 -14.14 -34.97
C ALA A 10 20.65 -13.01 -34.49
N SER A 11 21.29 -12.30 -35.41
CA SER A 11 22.26 -11.23 -35.04
C SER A 11 21.71 -9.80 -35.09
N MET A 12 20.42 -9.61 -35.41
CA MET A 12 19.79 -8.27 -35.44
C MET A 12 18.84 -7.97 -34.27
N VAL A 13 18.66 -8.86 -33.31
CA VAL A 13 17.76 -8.65 -32.16
C VAL A 13 18.51 -8.32 -30.87
N LEU A 14 19.85 -8.31 -30.88
CA LEU A 14 20.68 -8.04 -29.69
C LEU A 14 21.34 -6.63 -29.66
N ALA A 15 20.91 -5.69 -30.51
CA ALA A 15 21.51 -4.36 -30.60
C ALA A 15 20.64 -3.21 -30.06
N ALA A 16 19.60 -3.50 -29.26
CA ALA A 16 18.64 -2.47 -28.81
C ALA A 16 18.54 -2.29 -27.29
N CYS A 17 19.56 -2.61 -26.51
CA CYS A 17 19.63 -2.21 -25.10
C CYS A 17 21.10 -2.13 -24.66
N ALA A 18 21.78 -1.08 -25.08
CA ALA A 18 23.05 -0.69 -24.47
C ALA A 18 22.84 0.60 -23.67
N PRO A 19 23.22 0.66 -22.38
CA PRO A 19 23.17 1.88 -21.61
C PRO A 19 24.15 2.92 -22.19
N GLN A 20 23.71 4.18 -22.27
CA GLN A 20 24.58 5.28 -22.69
C GLN A 20 25.58 5.58 -21.58
N THR A 21 26.86 5.32 -21.85
CA THR A 21 27.98 5.62 -20.94
C THR A 21 28.48 7.06 -21.17
N LEU A 22 28.41 7.90 -20.16
CA LEU A 22 29.10 9.20 -20.13
C LEU A 22 30.41 9.04 -19.36
N VAL A 23 31.52 9.35 -20.00
CA VAL A 23 32.85 9.28 -19.40
C VAL A 23 33.19 10.64 -18.79
N GLU A 24 33.32 10.72 -17.48
CA GLU A 24 33.84 11.88 -16.76
C GLU A 24 35.28 11.58 -16.30
N THR A 25 36.24 12.37 -16.77
CA THR A 25 37.65 12.18 -16.46
C THR A 25 38.03 12.95 -15.20
N LYS A 26 38.34 12.24 -14.12
CA LYS A 26 38.86 12.83 -12.89
C LYS A 26 40.37 12.67 -12.84
N VAL A 27 41.09 13.79 -12.89
CA VAL A 27 42.54 13.82 -12.74
C VAL A 27 42.90 13.81 -11.27
N VAL A 28 43.70 12.83 -10.84
CA VAL A 28 44.30 12.78 -9.51
C VAL A 28 45.79 12.99 -9.64
N GLU A 29 46.32 14.11 -9.13
CA GLU A 29 47.77 14.34 -9.01
C GLU A 29 48.33 13.50 -7.85
N VAL A 30 49.38 12.72 -8.14
CA VAL A 30 50.18 12.02 -7.15
C VAL A 30 51.62 12.48 -7.23
N GLU A 31 52.17 13.02 -6.14
CA GLU A 31 53.57 13.40 -6.02
C GLU A 31 54.51 12.19 -6.03
N LYS A 32 55.66 12.37 -6.70
CA LYS A 32 56.60 11.36 -7.16
C LYS A 32 57.76 11.14 -6.15
N LYS A 33 58.07 9.88 -5.85
CA LYS A 33 59.47 9.45 -5.61
C LYS A 33 59.79 8.27 -6.52
N VAL A 34 60.98 8.39 -7.14
CA VAL A 34 61.43 7.62 -8.29
C VAL A 34 61.97 6.25 -7.87
N GLU A 35 61.46 5.18 -8.48
CA GLU A 35 62.25 4.01 -8.93
C GLU A 35 61.56 3.39 -10.15
N VAL A 36 62.42 2.98 -11.14
CA VAL A 36 61.95 2.64 -12.48
C VAL A 36 61.51 1.18 -12.54
N GLU A 37 60.19 0.95 -12.51
CA GLU A 37 59.57 -0.26 -13.08
C GLU A 37 58.45 0.14 -14.03
N LYS A 38 58.39 -0.55 -15.18
CA LYS A 38 57.34 -0.31 -16.20
C LYS A 38 55.97 -0.58 -15.61
N THR A 39 55.27 0.47 -15.21
CA THR A 39 53.86 0.38 -14.78
C THR A 39 52.98 0.33 -16.03
N VAL A 40 52.30 -0.79 -16.23
CA VAL A 40 51.18 -0.89 -17.17
C VAL A 40 49.98 -0.23 -16.47
N VAL A 41 49.61 0.96 -16.91
CA VAL A 41 48.35 1.60 -16.44
C VAL A 41 47.21 0.82 -17.09
N VAL A 42 46.53 0.00 -16.31
CA VAL A 42 45.24 -0.55 -16.70
C VAL A 42 44.19 0.50 -16.31
N GLU A 43 43.73 1.25 -17.29
CA GLU A 43 42.55 2.08 -17.11
C GLU A 43 41.36 1.14 -16.82
N LYS A 44 40.91 1.14 -15.57
CA LYS A 44 39.69 0.48 -15.19
C LYS A 44 38.58 1.50 -15.40
N GLU A 45 37.78 1.33 -16.45
CA GLU A 45 36.52 2.05 -16.57
C GLU A 45 35.68 1.73 -15.35
N VAL A 46 35.45 2.73 -14.51
CA VAL A 46 34.48 2.66 -13.42
C VAL A 46 33.18 3.13 -14.00
N GLU A 47 32.28 2.20 -14.27
CA GLU A 47 30.91 2.49 -14.63
C GLU A 47 30.26 3.20 -13.43
N VAL A 48 30.05 4.50 -13.51
CA VAL A 48 29.30 5.25 -12.52
C VAL A 48 27.82 4.99 -12.83
N GLN A 49 27.22 4.05 -12.12
CA GLN A 49 25.76 3.90 -12.15
C GLN A 49 25.17 5.20 -11.62
N ARG A 50 24.44 5.93 -12.47
CA ARG A 50 23.62 7.05 -12.01
C ARG A 50 22.51 6.50 -11.11
N GLU A 51 22.27 7.17 -10.00
CA GLU A 51 21.07 6.92 -9.21
C GLU A 51 19.85 7.12 -10.13
N PRO A 52 18.96 6.11 -10.28
CA PRO A 52 17.76 6.26 -11.09
C PRO A 52 16.82 7.31 -10.45
N PHE A 53 15.89 7.85 -11.24
CA PHE A 53 14.91 8.83 -10.80
C PHE A 53 15.48 10.19 -10.35
N THR A 54 16.65 10.58 -10.85
CA THR A 54 17.23 11.93 -10.65
C THR A 54 16.87 12.91 -11.78
N THR A 55 16.43 12.40 -12.92
CA THR A 55 16.03 13.20 -14.07
C THR A 55 14.50 13.35 -14.09
N PRO A 56 13.97 14.60 -14.11
CA PRO A 56 12.53 14.80 -14.25
C PRO A 56 11.98 14.14 -15.52
N HIS A 57 10.78 13.58 -15.41
CA HIS A 57 10.11 12.97 -16.55
C HIS A 57 9.85 14.02 -17.65
N PRO A 58 10.22 13.78 -18.93
CA PRO A 58 10.19 14.79 -19.99
C PRO A 58 8.79 15.36 -20.26
N ILE A 59 7.73 14.62 -19.93
CA ILE A 59 6.34 15.03 -20.09
C ILE A 59 5.74 15.38 -18.71
N LEU A 60 5.76 14.45 -17.77
CA LEU A 60 5.09 14.57 -16.47
C LEU A 60 5.86 15.45 -15.46
N GLY A 61 7.12 15.78 -15.72
CA GLY A 61 7.88 16.77 -14.95
C GLY A 61 7.29 18.18 -15.05
N ASP A 62 6.61 18.52 -16.16
CA ASP A 62 5.96 19.81 -16.34
C ASP A 62 4.56 19.81 -15.66
N ILE A 63 4.39 20.68 -14.66
CA ILE A 63 3.13 20.80 -13.92
C ILE A 63 1.95 21.17 -14.82
N ARG A 64 2.16 21.95 -15.89
CA ARG A 64 1.10 22.35 -16.83
C ARG A 64 0.50 21.15 -17.54
N VAL A 65 1.34 20.14 -17.87
CA VAL A 65 0.86 18.89 -18.47
C VAL A 65 0.02 18.10 -17.46
N ARG A 66 0.47 17.99 -16.20
CA ARG A 66 -0.30 17.30 -15.15
C ARG A 66 -1.65 17.98 -14.89
N GLN A 67 -1.66 19.32 -14.81
CA GLN A 67 -2.89 20.10 -14.68
C GLN A 67 -3.79 19.94 -15.91
N ALA A 68 -3.23 19.90 -17.11
CA ALA A 68 -4.00 19.65 -18.33
C ALA A 68 -4.68 18.28 -18.31
N ILE A 69 -3.96 17.22 -17.91
CA ILE A 69 -4.54 15.88 -17.73
C ILE A 69 -5.69 15.93 -16.72
N ALA A 70 -5.52 16.65 -15.60
CA ALA A 70 -6.57 16.80 -14.59
C ALA A 70 -7.82 17.52 -15.13
N TYR A 71 -7.66 18.64 -15.88
CA TYR A 71 -8.79 19.34 -16.52
C TYR A 71 -9.44 18.53 -17.65
N CYS A 72 -8.68 17.68 -18.35
CA CYS A 72 -9.20 16.82 -19.42
C CYS A 72 -9.90 15.56 -18.87
N THR A 73 -9.85 15.30 -17.56
CA THR A 73 -10.46 14.13 -16.93
C THR A 73 -11.86 14.44 -16.42
N ASN A 74 -12.89 13.92 -17.08
CA ASN A 74 -14.26 13.93 -16.57
C ASN A 74 -14.48 12.74 -15.62
N LYS A 75 -14.30 12.96 -14.34
CA LYS A 75 -14.44 11.93 -13.30
C LYS A 75 -15.85 11.33 -13.26
N LEU A 76 -16.89 12.13 -13.50
CA LEU A 76 -18.27 11.63 -13.55
C LEU A 76 -18.50 10.62 -14.68
N ASP A 77 -17.88 10.82 -15.84
CA ASP A 77 -18.01 9.85 -16.94
C ASP A 77 -17.29 8.53 -16.61
N LEU A 78 -16.15 8.60 -15.87
CA LEU A 78 -15.47 7.41 -15.37
C LEU A 78 -16.37 6.65 -14.40
N ILE A 79 -16.99 7.37 -13.45
CA ILE A 79 -17.93 6.80 -12.45
C ILE A 79 -19.16 6.19 -13.16
N LYS A 80 -19.76 6.89 -14.11
CA LYS A 80 -20.91 6.39 -14.88
C LYS A 80 -20.59 5.11 -15.64
N ALA A 81 -19.38 4.99 -16.16
CA ALA A 81 -18.95 3.78 -16.85
C ALA A 81 -18.83 2.58 -15.91
N VAL A 82 -18.41 2.81 -14.67
CA VAL A 82 -18.22 1.77 -13.65
C VAL A 82 -19.53 1.45 -12.92
N TYR A 83 -20.30 2.48 -12.57
CA TYR A 83 -21.52 2.40 -11.76
C TYR A 83 -22.74 2.98 -12.50
N PRO A 84 -23.16 2.37 -13.64
CA PRO A 84 -24.23 2.93 -14.47
C PRO A 84 -25.62 2.87 -13.82
N LEU A 85 -25.82 2.02 -12.80
CA LEU A 85 -27.11 1.76 -12.19
C LEU A 85 -27.36 2.49 -10.87
N ILE A 86 -26.36 3.22 -10.34
CA ILE A 86 -26.58 4.12 -9.20
C ILE A 86 -27.05 5.50 -9.69
N SER A 87 -27.77 6.24 -8.84
CA SER A 87 -28.31 7.56 -9.18
C SER A 87 -27.20 8.57 -9.52
N GLU A 88 -27.55 9.61 -10.27
CA GLU A 88 -26.58 10.68 -10.59
C GLU A 88 -26.10 11.42 -9.34
N GLU A 89 -26.91 11.54 -8.32
CA GLU A 89 -26.53 12.15 -7.04
C GLU A 89 -25.51 11.28 -6.31
N GLU A 90 -25.74 9.97 -6.23
CA GLU A 90 -24.77 9.02 -5.67
C GLU A 90 -23.45 9.05 -6.46
N GLN A 91 -23.50 9.08 -7.81
CA GLN A 91 -22.30 9.20 -8.63
C GLN A 91 -21.49 10.47 -8.31
N LYS A 92 -22.16 11.63 -8.12
CA LYS A 92 -21.49 12.87 -7.72
C LYS A 92 -20.85 12.79 -6.35
N ASN A 93 -21.45 12.05 -5.42
CA ASN A 93 -20.91 11.86 -4.08
C ASN A 93 -19.64 10.98 -4.06
N LEU A 94 -19.42 10.16 -5.10
CA LEU A 94 -18.20 9.37 -5.23
C LEU A 94 -16.99 10.17 -5.72
N VAL A 95 -17.18 11.37 -6.31
CA VAL A 95 -16.08 12.17 -6.87
C VAL A 95 -15.11 12.60 -5.77
N MET A 96 -13.82 12.33 -5.96
CA MET A 96 -12.75 12.78 -5.07
C MET A 96 -11.97 13.95 -5.67
N ASN A 97 -11.67 14.95 -4.83
CA ASN A 97 -10.87 16.10 -5.21
C ASN A 97 -9.51 16.15 -4.51
N SER A 98 -9.32 15.33 -3.48
CA SER A 98 -8.08 15.15 -2.73
C SER A 98 -7.87 13.68 -2.42
N PHE A 99 -6.75 13.32 -1.81
CA PHE A 99 -6.46 11.97 -1.36
C PHE A 99 -7.21 11.57 -0.06
N ILE A 100 -7.89 12.52 0.60
CA ILE A 100 -8.77 12.26 1.74
C ILE A 100 -10.22 12.28 1.26
N PRO A 101 -11.00 11.19 1.51
CA PRO A 101 -12.42 11.16 1.17
C PRO A 101 -13.22 12.27 1.86
N ARG A 102 -14.24 12.79 1.19
CA ARG A 102 -15.07 13.90 1.70
C ARG A 102 -15.76 13.61 3.03
N VAL A 103 -16.04 12.34 3.31
CA VAL A 103 -16.69 11.91 4.55
C VAL A 103 -15.73 11.79 5.74
N GLN A 104 -14.42 11.80 5.51
CA GLN A 104 -13.44 11.73 6.58
C GLN A 104 -13.27 13.07 7.29
N TRP A 105 -13.07 13.01 8.62
CA TRP A 105 -12.91 14.17 9.48
C TRP A 105 -11.78 15.13 9.05
N ALA A 106 -10.72 14.59 8.45
CA ALA A 106 -9.53 15.33 8.02
C ALA A 106 -9.66 15.99 6.63
N TYR A 107 -10.80 15.82 5.94
CA TYR A 107 -11.00 16.47 4.65
C TYR A 107 -10.98 17.99 4.79
N ALA A 108 -10.20 18.66 3.94
CA ALA A 108 -9.98 20.10 4.01
C ALA A 108 -11.20 20.93 3.60
N GLY A 109 -12.13 20.35 2.84
CA GLY A 109 -13.21 21.07 2.14
C GLY A 109 -12.80 21.55 0.76
N ASP A 110 -13.75 21.52 -0.18
CA ASP A 110 -13.50 21.92 -1.59
C ASP A 110 -13.03 23.38 -1.71
N GLU A 111 -13.44 24.25 -0.79
CA GLU A 111 -13.09 25.66 -0.71
C GLU A 111 -11.63 25.94 -0.31
N ASN A 112 -10.96 24.95 0.28
CA ASN A 112 -9.59 25.12 0.79
C ASN A 112 -8.53 24.42 -0.07
N ILE A 113 -8.92 23.76 -1.19
CA ILE A 113 -8.00 23.02 -2.06
C ILE A 113 -8.16 23.46 -3.52
N THR A 114 -7.18 23.13 -4.37
CA THR A 114 -7.29 23.40 -5.80
C THR A 114 -8.16 22.34 -6.47
N ILE A 115 -9.26 22.79 -7.09
CA ILE A 115 -10.19 21.92 -7.82
C ILE A 115 -9.92 21.99 -9.32
N TYR A 116 -9.97 20.84 -9.98
CA TYR A 116 -9.83 20.67 -11.43
C TYR A 116 -11.16 20.20 -12.01
N PRO A 117 -12.14 21.11 -12.26
CA PRO A 117 -13.37 20.72 -12.93
C PRO A 117 -13.06 20.33 -14.38
N PHE A 118 -13.86 19.45 -14.95
CA PHE A 118 -13.72 19.06 -16.35
C PHE A 118 -13.83 20.28 -17.27
N ASP A 119 -12.71 20.66 -17.87
CA ASP A 119 -12.56 21.79 -18.80
C ASP A 119 -11.48 21.45 -19.84
N PRO A 120 -11.82 20.70 -20.89
CA PRO A 120 -10.86 20.27 -21.90
C PRO A 120 -10.23 21.45 -22.68
N GLU A 121 -10.91 22.58 -22.79
CA GLU A 121 -10.35 23.76 -23.51
C GLU A 121 -9.21 24.38 -22.66
N LYS A 122 -9.41 24.48 -21.36
CA LYS A 122 -8.34 24.90 -20.44
C LYS A 122 -7.18 23.90 -20.43
N GLY A 123 -7.49 22.60 -20.45
CA GLY A 123 -6.47 21.55 -20.57
C GLY A 123 -5.63 21.71 -21.85
N LYS A 124 -6.28 21.92 -23.00
CA LYS A 124 -5.59 22.14 -24.28
C LYS A 124 -4.72 23.40 -24.28
N ALA A 125 -5.20 24.49 -23.67
CA ALA A 125 -4.43 25.73 -23.56
C ALA A 125 -3.15 25.52 -22.74
N LEU A 126 -3.23 24.80 -21.61
CA LEU A 126 -2.05 24.45 -20.79
C LEU A 126 -1.04 23.58 -21.56
N LEU A 127 -1.51 22.65 -22.40
CA LEU A 127 -0.62 21.86 -23.25
C LEU A 127 0.10 22.72 -24.28
N GLU A 128 -0.58 23.72 -24.88
CA GLU A 128 0.03 24.67 -25.80
C GLU A 128 1.09 25.54 -25.11
N GLU A 129 0.80 26.04 -23.92
CA GLU A 129 1.77 26.76 -23.07
C GLU A 129 2.97 25.90 -22.70
N ALA A 130 2.78 24.59 -22.55
CA ALA A 130 3.85 23.62 -22.31
C ALA A 130 4.63 23.22 -23.57
N GLY A 131 4.23 23.74 -24.75
CA GLY A 131 4.93 23.47 -26.02
C GLY A 131 4.40 22.26 -26.80
N TRP A 132 3.24 21.71 -26.41
CA TRP A 132 2.58 20.62 -27.11
C TRP A 132 1.49 21.17 -28.03
N THR A 133 1.69 21.08 -29.34
CA THR A 133 0.83 21.71 -30.35
C THR A 133 0.35 20.73 -31.42
N GLY A 134 -0.60 21.16 -32.24
CA GLY A 134 -1.15 20.39 -33.37
C GLY A 134 -2.58 19.91 -33.14
N GLU A 135 -3.21 19.46 -34.23
CA GLU A 135 -4.52 18.82 -34.22
C GLU A 135 -4.37 17.29 -34.03
N GLY A 136 -5.35 16.66 -33.38
CA GLY A 136 -5.27 15.25 -33.01
C GLY A 136 -4.30 15.02 -31.85
N ILE A 137 -3.43 14.01 -31.94
CA ILE A 137 -2.38 13.80 -30.94
C ILE A 137 -1.32 14.89 -31.12
N ARG A 138 -1.06 15.63 -30.03
CA ARG A 138 -0.14 16.76 -30.00
C ARG A 138 1.30 16.33 -30.08
N VAL A 139 2.16 17.21 -30.62
CA VAL A 139 3.59 16.99 -30.73
C VAL A 139 4.36 18.16 -30.11
N ASN A 140 5.60 17.89 -29.67
CA ASN A 140 6.54 18.91 -29.24
C ASN A 140 7.33 19.51 -30.44
N ALA A 141 8.20 20.46 -30.20
CA ALA A 141 9.03 21.10 -31.23
C ALA A 141 9.99 20.13 -31.96
N ALA A 142 10.29 18.98 -31.38
CA ALA A 142 11.11 17.94 -32.00
C ALA A 142 10.28 16.98 -32.88
N GLY A 143 8.96 17.06 -32.81
CA GLY A 143 8.03 16.17 -33.52
C GLY A 143 7.65 14.91 -32.73
N ASP A 144 8.05 14.79 -31.45
CA ASP A 144 7.66 13.68 -30.60
C ASP A 144 6.18 13.80 -30.20
N GLU A 145 5.44 12.71 -30.28
CA GLU A 145 4.03 12.66 -29.85
C GLU A 145 3.90 12.79 -28.33
N LEU A 146 2.84 13.49 -27.89
CA LEU A 146 2.43 13.49 -26.49
C LEU A 146 1.77 12.16 -26.16
N ALA A 147 2.57 11.17 -25.84
CA ALA A 147 2.15 9.80 -25.57
C ALA A 147 2.65 9.34 -24.21
N LEU A 148 1.77 8.68 -23.44
CA LEU A 148 2.05 8.23 -22.07
C LEU A 148 1.62 6.78 -21.89
N LYS A 149 2.48 5.99 -21.25
CA LYS A 149 2.20 4.63 -20.82
C LYS A 149 1.32 4.67 -19.56
N PHE A 150 0.14 4.07 -19.66
CA PHE A 150 -0.78 3.92 -18.54
C PHE A 150 -0.79 2.46 -18.08
N THR A 151 -0.39 2.20 -16.86
CA THR A 151 -0.31 0.85 -16.29
C THR A 151 -1.29 0.69 -15.13
N THR A 152 -2.02 -0.42 -15.12
CA THR A 152 -2.95 -0.80 -14.05
C THR A 152 -3.17 -2.31 -14.06
N THR A 153 -3.90 -2.83 -13.07
CA THR A 153 -4.28 -4.25 -13.06
C THR A 153 -5.30 -4.59 -14.15
N ASN A 154 -5.47 -5.87 -14.40
CA ASN A 154 -6.46 -6.41 -15.34
C ASN A 154 -7.89 -6.53 -14.76
N ALA A 155 -8.17 -5.91 -13.61
CA ALA A 155 -9.51 -5.88 -13.04
C ALA A 155 -10.52 -5.22 -13.99
N THR A 156 -11.67 -5.84 -14.22
CA THR A 156 -12.67 -5.42 -15.21
C THR A 156 -13.10 -3.97 -15.05
N PHE A 157 -13.38 -3.53 -13.83
CA PHE A 157 -13.80 -2.15 -13.58
C PHE A 157 -12.71 -1.14 -13.97
N ARG A 158 -11.40 -1.48 -13.82
CA ARG A 158 -10.30 -0.62 -14.27
C ARG A 158 -10.19 -0.58 -15.79
N GLN A 159 -10.39 -1.71 -16.45
CA GLN A 159 -10.45 -1.74 -17.92
C GLN A 159 -11.59 -0.84 -18.43
N THR A 160 -12.74 -0.85 -17.75
CA THR A 160 -13.93 -0.05 -18.11
C THR A 160 -13.64 1.44 -18.02
N TRP A 161 -13.24 1.96 -16.86
CA TRP A 161 -13.02 3.41 -16.75
C TRP A 161 -11.74 3.87 -17.47
N ALA A 162 -10.70 3.03 -17.58
CA ALA A 162 -9.49 3.37 -18.33
C ALA A 162 -9.76 3.58 -19.83
N ALA A 163 -10.73 2.86 -20.42
CA ALA A 163 -11.14 3.08 -21.81
C ALA A 163 -11.80 4.45 -22.00
N VAL A 164 -12.58 4.91 -21.01
CA VAL A 164 -13.18 6.26 -21.03
C VAL A 164 -12.10 7.32 -20.84
N PHE A 165 -11.17 7.12 -19.90
CA PHE A 165 -10.03 8.01 -19.69
C PHE A 165 -9.17 8.16 -20.95
N GLU A 166 -8.81 7.06 -21.62
CA GLU A 166 -8.07 7.09 -22.90
C GLU A 166 -8.77 7.96 -23.95
N LYS A 167 -10.09 7.80 -24.09
CA LYS A 167 -10.89 8.62 -25.02
C LYS A 167 -10.89 10.09 -24.65
N GLN A 168 -11.00 10.42 -23.38
CA GLN A 168 -10.95 11.81 -22.89
C GLN A 168 -9.58 12.44 -23.16
N MET A 169 -8.49 11.71 -22.90
CA MET A 169 -7.14 12.16 -23.18
C MET A 169 -6.90 12.38 -24.68
N ALA A 170 -7.37 11.46 -25.53
CA ALA A 170 -7.29 11.62 -26.99
C ALA A 170 -8.01 12.90 -27.48
N ASN A 171 -9.15 13.25 -26.87
CA ASN A 171 -9.88 14.49 -27.18
C ASN A 171 -9.11 15.76 -26.79
N CYS A 172 -8.18 15.67 -25.85
CA CYS A 172 -7.25 16.73 -25.48
C CYS A 172 -5.92 16.69 -26.24
N GLY A 173 -5.72 15.67 -27.09
CA GLY A 173 -4.50 15.50 -27.88
C GLY A 173 -3.40 14.71 -27.19
N ILE A 174 -3.74 13.90 -26.18
CA ILE A 174 -2.83 13.04 -25.44
C ILE A 174 -3.10 11.58 -25.82
N ARG A 175 -2.07 10.85 -26.26
CA ARG A 175 -2.15 9.42 -26.53
C ARG A 175 -1.89 8.62 -25.26
N ILE A 176 -2.82 7.76 -24.88
CA ILE A 176 -2.66 6.82 -23.78
C ILE A 176 -2.39 5.42 -24.32
N LEU A 177 -1.30 4.81 -23.86
CA LEU A 177 -0.94 3.42 -24.15
C LEU A 177 -1.27 2.57 -22.94
N ARG A 178 -2.39 1.84 -22.97
CA ARG A 178 -2.89 1.06 -21.83
C ARG A 178 -2.19 -0.28 -21.71
N PHE A 179 -1.68 -0.56 -20.50
CA PHE A 179 -1.11 -1.84 -20.09
C PHE A 179 -1.89 -2.37 -18.90
N HIS A 180 -2.67 -3.42 -19.12
CA HIS A 180 -3.38 -4.13 -18.08
C HIS A 180 -2.56 -5.38 -17.70
N VAL A 181 -2.06 -5.41 -16.46
CA VAL A 181 -1.12 -6.44 -15.99
C VAL A 181 -1.73 -7.23 -14.83
N PRO A 182 -1.24 -8.45 -14.54
CA PRO A 182 -1.65 -9.18 -13.35
C PRO A 182 -1.37 -8.39 -12.06
N ALA A 183 -2.23 -8.52 -11.05
CA ALA A 183 -2.04 -7.88 -9.75
C ALA A 183 -0.72 -8.31 -9.09
N SER A 184 -0.33 -9.58 -9.23
CA SER A 184 0.94 -10.13 -8.74
C SER A 184 2.18 -9.44 -9.34
N TRP A 185 2.09 -8.93 -10.56
CA TRP A 185 3.16 -8.12 -11.14
C TRP A 185 3.08 -6.66 -10.71
N TRP A 186 1.85 -6.10 -10.69
CA TRP A 186 1.64 -4.69 -10.39
C TRP A 186 2.00 -4.32 -8.94
N PHE A 187 1.66 -5.20 -8.01
CA PHE A 187 1.86 -5.01 -6.58
C PHE A 187 3.02 -5.84 -6.01
N GLY A 188 3.77 -6.57 -6.86
CA GLY A 188 4.92 -7.36 -6.42
C GLY A 188 6.05 -6.49 -5.86
N ASP A 189 6.81 -7.04 -4.91
CA ASP A 189 7.91 -6.37 -4.22
C ASP A 189 9.08 -5.98 -5.13
N THR A 190 9.27 -6.69 -6.25
CA THR A 190 10.38 -6.49 -7.21
C THR A 190 9.94 -5.95 -8.56
N THR A 191 8.66 -5.60 -8.72
CA THR A 191 8.06 -5.20 -9.99
C THR A 191 7.09 -4.03 -9.79
N GLY A 192 6.50 -3.55 -10.87
CA GLY A 192 5.38 -2.61 -10.88
C GLY A 192 5.59 -1.37 -10.01
N LEU A 193 4.65 -1.14 -9.08
CA LEU A 193 4.63 0.05 -8.21
C LEU A 193 5.88 0.17 -7.36
N SER A 194 6.27 -0.90 -6.67
CA SER A 194 7.43 -0.89 -5.75
C SER A 194 8.75 -0.52 -6.46
N ARG A 195 8.82 -0.71 -7.76
CA ARG A 195 9.99 -0.34 -8.60
C ARG A 195 9.73 0.88 -9.45
N ARG A 196 8.60 1.57 -9.27
CA ARG A 196 8.19 2.77 -10.00
C ARG A 196 8.25 2.56 -11.53
N ASP A 197 7.85 1.35 -11.99
CA ASP A 197 7.91 0.95 -13.40
C ASP A 197 6.63 1.34 -14.15
N PHE A 198 6.33 2.64 -14.18
CA PHE A 198 5.16 3.22 -14.84
C PHE A 198 5.43 4.70 -15.18
N GLU A 199 4.62 5.27 -16.07
CA GLU A 199 4.50 6.72 -16.27
C GLU A 199 3.21 7.23 -15.62
N LEU A 200 2.06 6.67 -16.01
CA LEU A 200 0.78 6.83 -15.33
C LEU A 200 0.44 5.51 -14.65
N GLY A 201 0.38 5.49 -13.34
CA GLY A 201 0.10 4.30 -12.53
C GLY A 201 -1.28 4.37 -11.89
N ALA A 202 -2.19 3.46 -12.23
CA ALA A 202 -3.53 3.48 -11.66
C ALA A 202 -3.79 2.29 -10.73
N PHE A 203 -4.27 2.61 -9.54
CA PHE A 203 -4.65 1.62 -8.52
C PHE A 203 -5.56 2.27 -7.48
N ALA A 204 -5.85 1.56 -6.41
CA ALA A 204 -6.64 2.10 -5.31
C ALA A 204 -5.88 2.02 -4.00
N TRP A 205 -6.02 3.06 -3.19
CA TRP A 205 -5.71 3.00 -1.78
C TRP A 205 -6.92 2.56 -0.97
N VAL A 206 -6.68 1.78 0.06
CA VAL A 206 -7.70 1.41 1.05
C VAL A 206 -7.65 2.45 2.16
N GLY A 207 -8.72 3.23 2.29
CA GLY A 207 -8.86 4.19 3.38
C GLY A 207 -8.97 3.49 4.72
N GLN A 208 -8.45 4.12 5.76
CA GLN A 208 -8.49 3.66 7.14
C GLN A 208 -9.30 4.63 8.00
N ALA A 209 -9.58 4.25 9.24
CA ALA A 209 -10.25 5.11 10.22
C ALA A 209 -9.53 6.46 10.39
N ASP A 210 -8.22 6.46 10.20
CA ASP A 210 -7.39 7.66 10.23
C ASP A 210 -6.65 7.80 8.88
N PRO A 211 -6.49 9.03 8.33
CA PRO A 211 -5.87 9.22 7.03
C PRO A 211 -4.43 8.72 6.92
N GLY A 212 -3.63 8.82 7.98
CA GLY A 212 -2.21 8.43 7.95
C GLY A 212 -1.43 9.11 6.84
N GLY A 213 -0.91 8.32 5.90
CA GLY A 213 -0.38 8.79 4.62
C GLY A 213 1.07 9.24 4.60
N GLN A 214 1.80 9.18 5.71
CA GLN A 214 3.22 9.58 5.74
C GLN A 214 4.05 8.76 4.76
N THR A 215 3.85 7.43 4.70
CA THR A 215 4.54 6.54 3.77
C THR A 215 4.25 6.85 2.30
N MET A 216 3.10 7.47 2.00
CA MET A 216 2.61 7.75 0.65
C MET A 216 3.03 9.13 0.12
N TRP A 217 3.27 10.12 1.00
CA TRP A 217 3.40 11.52 0.58
C TRP A 217 4.66 12.23 1.08
N ALA A 218 5.34 11.72 2.11
CA ALA A 218 6.54 12.38 2.62
C ALA A 218 7.74 12.20 1.68
N CYS A 219 8.64 13.20 1.65
CA CYS A 219 9.83 13.22 0.79
C CYS A 219 10.78 12.04 1.04
N ASP A 220 10.94 11.65 2.29
CA ASP A 220 11.79 10.53 2.72
C ASP A 220 11.17 9.15 2.48
N GLN A 221 9.96 9.10 1.92
CA GLN A 221 9.22 7.88 1.63
C GLN A 221 9.13 7.58 0.12
N ILE A 222 10.04 8.15 -0.65
CA ILE A 222 10.18 7.87 -2.09
C ILE A 222 11.00 6.59 -2.25
N PRO A 223 10.46 5.50 -2.85
CA PRO A 223 11.22 4.27 -3.04
C PRO A 223 12.32 4.48 -4.08
N LEU A 224 13.56 4.20 -3.65
CA LEU A 224 14.80 4.34 -4.43
C LEU A 224 15.73 3.15 -4.15
N PRO A 225 16.64 2.77 -5.07
CA PRO A 225 17.66 1.76 -4.80
C PRO A 225 18.51 2.07 -3.57
N SER A 226 18.82 3.34 -3.34
CA SER A 226 19.67 3.82 -2.24
C SER A 226 19.05 3.60 -0.86
N ASN A 227 17.72 3.57 -0.76
CA ASN A 227 17.01 3.28 0.49
C ASN A 227 16.37 1.87 0.54
N GLY A 228 16.80 0.95 -0.34
CA GLY A 228 16.24 -0.40 -0.41
C GLY A 228 14.81 -0.47 -0.94
N TRP A 229 14.34 0.57 -1.62
CA TRP A 229 13.00 0.74 -2.14
C TRP A 229 11.94 0.93 -1.04
N GLU A 230 12.36 1.44 0.12
CA GLU A 230 11.47 1.80 1.21
C GLU A 230 10.55 2.96 0.82
N GLY A 231 9.27 2.91 1.29
CA GLY A 231 8.27 3.94 1.08
C GLY A 231 7.25 3.58 0.01
N GLN A 232 6.21 4.41 -0.08
CA GLN A 232 5.09 4.25 -1.01
C GLN A 232 4.77 5.54 -1.78
N ASN A 233 5.68 6.52 -1.72
CA ASN A 233 5.60 7.72 -2.55
C ASN A 233 6.08 7.40 -3.97
N TYR A 234 5.30 6.59 -4.67
CA TYR A 234 5.65 6.04 -5.99
C TYR A 234 5.79 7.12 -7.07
N MET A 235 5.15 8.27 -6.89
CA MET A 235 5.23 9.42 -7.80
C MET A 235 6.62 10.07 -7.79
N GLY A 236 7.35 9.95 -6.66
CA GLY A 236 8.56 10.71 -6.41
C GLY A 236 8.29 12.17 -6.09
N TRP A 237 7.08 12.48 -5.60
CA TRP A 237 6.72 13.83 -5.22
C TRP A 237 7.40 14.24 -3.92
N CYS A 238 8.15 15.34 -3.94
CA CYS A 238 8.74 15.92 -2.75
C CYS A 238 8.35 17.40 -2.65
N ASN A 239 7.47 17.69 -1.70
CA ASN A 239 7.09 19.05 -1.29
C ASN A 239 7.34 19.16 0.22
N GLU A 240 8.28 20.03 0.60
CA GLU A 240 8.74 20.19 1.98
C GLU A 240 7.59 20.58 2.93
N ALA A 241 6.70 21.49 2.50
CA ALA A 241 5.56 21.89 3.31
C ALA A 241 4.59 20.73 3.55
N ALA A 242 4.28 19.95 2.51
CA ALA A 242 3.45 18.77 2.63
C ALA A 242 4.12 17.68 3.49
N SER A 243 5.41 17.42 3.25
CA SER A 243 6.18 16.42 4.00
C SER A 243 6.23 16.73 5.50
N THR A 244 6.52 17.97 5.86
CA THR A 244 6.53 18.44 7.26
C THR A 244 5.14 18.30 7.89
N ASN A 245 4.09 18.78 7.21
CA ASN A 245 2.75 18.79 7.80
C ASN A 245 2.14 17.39 7.92
N ILE A 246 2.43 16.45 6.98
CA ILE A 246 1.93 15.09 7.15
C ILE A 246 2.63 14.36 8.31
N LYS A 247 3.92 14.64 8.54
CA LYS A 247 4.64 14.15 9.72
C LYS A 247 4.07 14.72 11.01
N LEU A 248 3.76 16.01 11.03
CA LEU A 248 3.10 16.66 12.17
C LEU A 248 1.71 16.06 12.42
N ALA A 249 0.90 15.86 11.37
CA ALA A 249 -0.42 15.24 11.49
C ALA A 249 -0.34 13.82 12.07
N ASN A 250 0.71 13.06 11.73
CA ASN A 250 0.96 11.73 12.28
C ASN A 250 1.69 11.74 13.63
N ASN A 251 2.01 12.91 14.17
CA ASN A 251 2.73 13.07 15.43
C ASN A 251 2.07 14.10 16.36
N SER A 252 0.74 14.13 16.40
CA SER A 252 -0.07 14.87 17.36
C SER A 252 -1.21 14.00 17.87
N LEU A 253 -1.52 14.10 19.16
CA LEU A 253 -2.68 13.46 19.79
C LEU A 253 -3.97 14.26 19.59
N PHE A 254 -3.89 15.52 19.13
CA PHE A 254 -5.01 16.44 19.03
C PHE A 254 -5.59 16.50 17.62
N GLN A 255 -6.85 16.14 17.48
CA GLN A 255 -7.51 16.03 16.17
C GLN A 255 -7.55 17.36 15.39
N ASP A 256 -7.75 18.48 16.08
CA ASP A 256 -7.80 19.80 15.43
C ASP A 256 -6.45 20.20 14.84
N GLU A 257 -5.34 19.95 15.55
CA GLU A 257 -3.99 20.16 15.05
C GLU A 257 -3.70 19.28 13.84
N ARG A 258 -4.08 18.01 13.93
CA ARG A 258 -3.95 17.04 12.84
C ARG A 258 -4.74 17.47 11.60
N LYS A 259 -5.99 17.95 11.79
CA LYS A 259 -6.82 18.47 10.70
C LYS A 259 -6.19 19.68 10.01
N ALA A 260 -5.65 20.62 10.80
CA ALA A 260 -4.97 21.79 10.25
C ALA A 260 -3.74 21.39 9.41
N ALA A 261 -2.94 20.46 9.89
CA ALA A 261 -1.79 19.93 9.17
C ALA A 261 -2.20 19.17 7.88
N TYR A 262 -3.19 18.27 7.95
CA TYR A 262 -3.73 17.59 6.77
C TYR A 262 -4.32 18.57 5.74
N THR A 263 -4.86 19.70 6.17
CA THR A 263 -5.36 20.73 5.25
C THR A 263 -4.22 21.28 4.38
N ILE A 264 -3.07 21.59 4.99
CA ILE A 264 -1.88 22.07 4.25
C ILE A 264 -1.39 21.01 3.26
N VAL A 265 -1.32 19.73 3.68
CA VAL A 265 -0.91 18.64 2.79
C VAL A 265 -1.82 18.55 1.57
N GLN A 266 -3.15 18.65 1.77
CA GLN A 266 -4.12 18.60 0.67
C GLN A 266 -4.00 19.82 -0.26
N GLN A 267 -3.73 21.00 0.28
CA GLN A 267 -3.48 22.21 -0.50
C GLN A 267 -2.28 22.05 -1.44
N GLU A 268 -1.13 21.63 -0.90
CA GLU A 268 0.08 21.44 -1.70
C GLU A 268 -0.06 20.28 -2.69
N TYR A 269 -0.69 19.17 -2.27
CA TYR A 269 -0.97 18.04 -3.15
C TYR A 269 -1.84 18.43 -4.35
N THR A 270 -2.93 19.13 -4.12
CA THR A 270 -3.84 19.54 -5.21
C THR A 270 -3.25 20.64 -6.08
N LYS A 271 -2.36 21.48 -5.55
CA LYS A 271 -1.62 22.50 -6.29
C LYS A 271 -0.58 21.86 -7.23
N ASP A 272 0.19 20.89 -6.73
CA ASP A 272 1.30 20.26 -7.46
C ASP A 272 0.85 19.13 -8.38
N VAL A 273 -0.31 18.56 -8.15
CA VAL A 273 -0.91 17.44 -8.92
C VAL A 273 0.06 16.28 -9.13
N PRO A 274 0.60 15.66 -8.07
CA PRO A 274 1.43 14.47 -8.23
C PRO A 274 0.62 13.23 -8.64
N ALA A 275 -0.69 13.27 -8.38
CA ALA A 275 -1.66 12.26 -8.78
C ALA A 275 -3.04 12.89 -8.99
N ILE A 276 -3.94 12.17 -9.65
CA ILE A 276 -5.34 12.56 -9.79
C ILE A 276 -6.21 11.61 -8.99
N PRO A 277 -6.76 12.02 -7.82
CA PRO A 277 -7.85 11.31 -7.18
C PRO A 277 -9.06 11.28 -8.09
N LEU A 278 -9.63 10.10 -8.32
CA LEU A 278 -10.75 9.92 -9.23
C LEU A 278 -12.07 9.84 -8.48
N PHE A 279 -12.27 8.73 -7.77
CA PHE A 279 -13.52 8.47 -7.06
C PHE A 279 -13.37 7.43 -5.96
N ASN A 280 -14.22 7.53 -4.94
CA ASN A 280 -14.46 6.44 -4.00
C ASN A 280 -15.21 5.31 -4.71
N ARG A 281 -14.88 4.07 -4.36
CA ARG A 281 -15.64 2.91 -4.80
C ARG A 281 -16.92 2.74 -3.97
N THR A 282 -17.80 1.91 -4.48
CA THR A 282 -18.81 1.22 -3.67
C THR A 282 -18.35 -0.21 -3.43
N ASP A 283 -18.57 -0.73 -2.23
CA ASP A 283 -18.36 -2.15 -1.94
C ASP A 283 -19.65 -2.90 -2.26
N THR A 284 -19.65 -3.58 -3.41
CA THR A 284 -20.77 -4.38 -3.88
C THR A 284 -20.48 -5.85 -3.64
N PHE A 285 -21.40 -6.52 -2.95
CA PHE A 285 -21.35 -7.95 -2.71
C PHE A 285 -22.58 -8.60 -3.31
N ALA A 286 -22.39 -9.70 -4.02
CA ALA A 286 -23.48 -10.58 -4.41
C ALA A 286 -23.19 -11.96 -3.85
N TYR A 287 -24.13 -12.53 -3.12
CA TYR A 287 -23.85 -13.77 -2.43
C TYR A 287 -25.07 -14.70 -2.32
N ASN A 288 -24.78 -15.96 -2.05
CA ASN A 288 -25.76 -17.03 -1.87
C ASN A 288 -26.68 -16.71 -0.69
N PRO A 289 -28.03 -16.68 -0.85
CA PRO A 289 -28.96 -16.34 0.22
C PRO A 289 -28.98 -17.35 1.38
N LYS A 290 -28.35 -18.52 1.23
CA LYS A 290 -28.18 -19.50 2.31
C LYS A 290 -27.03 -19.19 3.26
N LEU A 291 -26.17 -18.20 2.93
CA LEU A 291 -25.09 -17.80 3.83
C LEU A 291 -25.65 -17.11 5.07
N VAL A 292 -25.24 -17.61 6.23
CA VAL A 292 -25.58 -17.07 7.55
C VAL A 292 -24.34 -16.38 8.11
N ASN A 293 -24.53 -15.22 8.76
CA ASN A 293 -23.48 -14.40 9.39
C ASN A 293 -22.46 -13.81 8.41
N PHE A 294 -22.67 -13.91 7.10
CA PHE A 294 -21.91 -13.12 6.14
C PHE A 294 -22.39 -11.67 6.20
N ALA A 295 -21.61 -10.79 6.80
CA ALA A 295 -22.02 -9.42 7.13
C ALA A 295 -20.90 -8.41 6.87
N PRO A 296 -20.57 -8.12 5.60
CA PRO A 296 -19.66 -7.03 5.24
C PRO A 296 -20.18 -5.70 5.79
N LYS A 297 -19.27 -4.90 6.41
CA LYS A 297 -19.62 -3.62 7.03
C LYS A 297 -19.14 -2.45 6.20
N PRO A 298 -19.85 -1.30 6.20
CA PRO A 298 -19.38 -0.07 5.55
C PRO A 298 -18.04 0.39 6.11
N GLY A 299 -17.20 0.99 5.26
CA GLY A 299 -15.94 1.56 5.67
C GLY A 299 -14.86 0.56 6.10
N TYR A 300 -15.12 -0.75 5.99
CA TYR A 300 -14.17 -1.80 6.28
C TYR A 300 -14.02 -2.78 5.12
N SER A 301 -12.88 -2.75 4.46
CA SER A 301 -12.66 -3.50 3.23
C SER A 301 -12.44 -5.02 3.45
N TYR A 302 -12.00 -5.42 4.64
CA TYR A 302 -11.67 -6.83 4.92
C TYR A 302 -12.83 -7.54 5.62
N TYR A 303 -13.87 -7.86 4.86
CA TYR A 303 -15.12 -8.48 5.34
C TYR A 303 -14.93 -9.88 5.95
N MET A 304 -13.72 -10.46 5.86
CA MET A 304 -13.35 -11.75 6.45
C MET A 304 -13.23 -11.72 7.99
N TYR A 305 -13.33 -10.55 8.61
CA TYR A 305 -13.12 -10.33 10.05
C TYR A 305 -13.92 -11.26 10.98
N ASN A 306 -15.10 -11.75 10.53
CA ASN A 306 -15.96 -12.64 11.26
C ASN A 306 -16.16 -14.02 10.58
N SER A 307 -15.23 -14.42 9.71
CA SER A 307 -15.35 -15.62 8.88
C SER A 307 -15.57 -16.93 9.67
N HIS A 308 -15.12 -16.99 10.93
CA HIS A 308 -15.38 -18.13 11.82
C HIS A 308 -16.88 -18.34 12.13
N LEU A 309 -17.71 -17.31 11.96
CA LEU A 309 -19.15 -17.37 12.17
C LEU A 309 -19.93 -17.71 10.89
N TRP A 310 -19.29 -17.68 9.73
CA TRP A 310 -19.97 -17.94 8.47
C TRP A 310 -20.46 -19.40 8.41
N GLU A 311 -21.67 -19.56 7.93
CA GLU A 311 -22.31 -20.87 7.81
C GLU A 311 -23.12 -20.94 6.52
N LYS A 312 -23.08 -22.09 5.85
CA LYS A 312 -23.95 -22.45 4.74
C LYS A 312 -24.66 -23.75 5.11
N PRO A 313 -25.86 -23.67 5.69
CA PRO A 313 -26.55 -24.85 6.17
C PRO A 313 -26.71 -25.94 5.11
N GLY A 314 -26.24 -27.13 5.43
CA GLY A 314 -26.27 -28.29 4.52
C GLY A 314 -25.08 -28.41 3.59
N ASP A 315 -24.08 -27.52 3.72
CA ASP A 315 -22.82 -27.56 2.96
C ASP A 315 -21.63 -27.25 3.89
N ASP A 316 -20.55 -27.99 3.73
CA ASP A 316 -19.32 -27.83 4.52
C ASP A 316 -18.33 -26.81 3.93
N THR A 317 -18.67 -26.23 2.77
CA THR A 317 -17.75 -25.39 2.00
C THR A 317 -18.43 -24.09 1.57
N ILE A 318 -17.72 -22.97 1.73
CA ILE A 318 -18.06 -21.68 1.14
C ILE A 318 -16.98 -21.33 0.12
N VAL A 319 -17.41 -20.95 -1.10
CA VAL A 319 -16.52 -20.61 -2.21
C VAL A 319 -16.61 -19.13 -2.51
N LEU A 320 -15.46 -18.42 -2.43
CA LEU A 320 -15.33 -17.02 -2.81
C LEU A 320 -14.71 -16.93 -4.21
N GLY A 321 -15.26 -16.11 -5.09
CA GLY A 321 -14.70 -15.85 -6.41
C GLY A 321 -13.81 -14.61 -6.38
N PHE A 322 -12.50 -14.78 -6.62
CA PHE A 322 -11.55 -13.67 -6.78
C PHE A 322 -11.10 -13.58 -8.23
N THR A 323 -11.01 -12.37 -8.77
CA THR A 323 -10.48 -12.13 -10.13
C THR A 323 -8.98 -11.86 -10.16
N GLN A 324 -8.34 -11.78 -8.99
CA GLN A 324 -6.92 -11.51 -8.86
C GLN A 324 -6.29 -12.52 -7.88
N GLU A 325 -5.16 -13.09 -8.28
CA GLU A 325 -4.36 -13.96 -7.42
C GLU A 325 -3.30 -13.14 -6.69
N PRO A 326 -3.08 -13.34 -5.36
CA PRO A 326 -1.99 -12.69 -4.65
C PRO A 326 -0.62 -13.18 -5.11
N ALA A 327 0.40 -12.32 -5.04
CA ALA A 327 1.77 -12.72 -5.30
C ALA A 327 2.32 -13.58 -4.14
N SER A 328 1.98 -13.19 -2.92
CA SER A 328 2.43 -13.81 -1.67
C SER A 328 1.39 -13.58 -0.57
N LEU A 329 1.41 -14.41 0.47
CA LEU A 329 0.64 -14.20 1.71
C LEU A 329 1.50 -13.56 2.82
N TYR A 330 2.75 -13.23 2.52
CA TYR A 330 3.61 -12.51 3.45
C TYR A 330 3.30 -11.01 3.44
N THR A 331 2.33 -10.60 4.25
CA THR A 331 1.76 -9.24 4.26
C THR A 331 2.71 -8.16 4.78
N LEU A 332 3.88 -8.50 5.27
CA LEU A 332 4.93 -7.54 5.59
C LEU A 332 5.52 -6.89 4.32
N VAL A 333 5.59 -7.64 3.21
CA VAL A 333 6.15 -7.19 1.93
C VAL A 333 5.08 -7.04 0.84
N GLU A 334 4.00 -7.82 0.89
CA GLU A 334 2.88 -7.80 -0.06
C GLU A 334 1.62 -7.27 0.64
N ASN A 335 1.27 -6.03 0.38
CA ASN A 335 0.15 -5.35 1.04
C ASN A 335 -1.07 -5.11 0.13
N ALA A 336 -1.10 -5.73 -1.07
CA ALA A 336 -2.26 -5.65 -1.94
C ALA A 336 -3.51 -6.25 -1.27
N PHE A 337 -4.69 -5.69 -1.56
CA PHE A 337 -5.95 -6.15 -1.00
C PHE A 337 -6.12 -7.67 -1.08
N VAL A 338 -5.86 -8.26 -2.24
CA VAL A 338 -6.05 -9.71 -2.47
C VAL A 338 -5.14 -10.57 -1.59
N ALA A 339 -3.92 -10.10 -1.28
CA ALA A 339 -2.99 -10.78 -0.39
C ALA A 339 -3.44 -10.68 1.07
N VAL A 340 -3.79 -9.48 1.52
CA VAL A 340 -4.30 -9.24 2.88
C VAL A 340 -5.62 -9.99 3.10
N ALA A 341 -6.57 -9.92 2.15
CA ALA A 341 -7.85 -10.62 2.22
C ALA A 341 -7.68 -12.14 2.31
N ALA A 342 -6.81 -12.72 1.49
CA ALA A 342 -6.51 -14.14 1.53
C ALA A 342 -5.82 -14.55 2.85
N ASN A 343 -4.92 -13.69 3.37
CA ASN A 343 -4.22 -13.96 4.62
C ASN A 343 -5.11 -13.78 5.87
N TYR A 344 -6.20 -13.01 5.80
CA TYR A 344 -7.13 -12.82 6.93
C TYR A 344 -7.77 -14.12 7.45
N PHE A 345 -7.89 -15.15 6.61
CA PHE A 345 -8.34 -16.46 7.04
C PHE A 345 -7.32 -17.20 7.91
N VAL A 346 -6.03 -16.89 7.75
CA VAL A 346 -4.91 -17.58 8.41
C VAL A 346 -4.35 -16.78 9.58
N ALA A 347 -4.17 -15.47 9.39
CA ALA A 347 -3.67 -14.55 10.40
C ALA A 347 -4.81 -13.62 10.83
N ASP A 348 -5.27 -13.77 12.06
CA ASP A 348 -6.27 -12.85 12.59
C ASP A 348 -5.65 -11.52 13.03
N SER A 349 -6.48 -10.51 13.26
CA SER A 349 -6.07 -9.19 13.72
C SER A 349 -6.31 -9.00 15.22
N PHE A 350 -5.43 -8.25 15.87
CA PHE A 350 -5.59 -7.89 17.29
C PHE A 350 -6.68 -6.83 17.51
N ALA A 351 -6.89 -5.96 16.52
CA ALA A 351 -7.98 -4.98 16.47
C ALA A 351 -8.56 -4.93 15.07
N THR A 352 -9.79 -4.47 14.95
CA THR A 352 -10.51 -4.27 13.68
C THR A 352 -11.14 -2.89 13.67
N SER A 353 -11.42 -2.34 12.49
CA SER A 353 -12.18 -1.10 12.38
C SER A 353 -13.58 -1.38 11.83
N ASN A 354 -14.55 -0.62 12.33
CA ASN A 354 -15.94 -0.69 11.94
C ASN A 354 -16.49 0.72 11.86
N ASP A 355 -17.06 1.10 10.71
CA ASP A 355 -17.51 2.48 10.46
C ASP A 355 -16.45 3.53 10.84
N TYR A 356 -15.19 3.29 10.42
CA TYR A 356 -14.02 4.10 10.76
C TYR A 356 -13.71 4.21 12.26
N THR A 357 -14.26 3.29 13.09
CA THR A 357 -14.00 3.22 14.54
C THR A 357 -13.23 1.94 14.87
N TRP A 358 -12.19 2.05 15.67
CA TRP A 358 -11.39 0.91 16.10
C TRP A 358 -12.07 0.12 17.23
N GLU A 359 -12.06 -1.18 17.11
CA GLU A 359 -12.55 -2.15 18.10
C GLU A 359 -11.46 -3.19 18.40
N ALA A 360 -11.29 -3.54 19.68
CA ALA A 360 -10.43 -4.65 20.06
C ALA A 360 -11.04 -5.98 19.60
N LYS A 361 -10.21 -6.93 19.12
CA LYS A 361 -10.62 -8.27 18.73
C LYS A 361 -9.85 -9.35 19.51
N LEU A 362 -8.57 -9.54 19.23
CA LEU A 362 -7.70 -10.42 20.01
C LEU A 362 -6.83 -9.64 21.00
N GLN A 363 -6.81 -8.32 20.93
CA GLN A 363 -6.29 -7.44 21.98
C GLN A 363 -7.32 -7.40 23.12
N ASP A 364 -6.87 -7.47 24.36
CA ASP A 364 -7.72 -7.41 25.56
C ASP A 364 -8.05 -5.95 25.90
N GLY A 365 -8.88 -5.32 25.06
CA GLY A 365 -9.19 -3.89 25.04
C GLY A 365 -8.12 -3.07 24.31
N LEU A 366 -8.52 -1.89 23.81
CA LEU A 366 -7.59 -0.93 23.19
C LEU A 366 -6.71 -0.29 24.26
N SER A 367 -5.41 -0.16 23.97
CA SER A 367 -4.40 0.37 24.90
C SER A 367 -4.40 1.90 24.91
N THR A 368 -5.51 2.53 25.31
CA THR A 368 -5.69 3.98 25.30
C THR A 368 -5.17 4.64 26.57
N LEU A 369 -5.04 5.98 26.55
CA LEU A 369 -4.74 6.78 27.73
C LEU A 369 -5.84 6.62 28.81
N GLU A 370 -7.10 6.55 28.38
CA GLU A 370 -8.27 6.39 29.24
C GLU A 370 -8.32 5.01 29.91
N SER A 371 -7.84 3.95 29.22
CA SER A 371 -7.73 2.61 29.80
C SER A 371 -6.59 2.49 30.84
N GLY A 372 -5.68 3.48 30.88
CA GLY A 372 -4.49 3.47 31.70
C GLY A 372 -3.39 2.51 31.21
N LEU A 373 -3.58 1.86 30.06
CA LEU A 373 -2.58 1.01 29.40
C LEU A 373 -1.57 1.84 28.59
N ALA A 374 -1.90 3.06 28.21
CA ALA A 374 -0.98 4.05 27.66
C ALA A 374 -0.68 5.14 28.68
N LEU A 375 0.57 5.56 28.75
CA LEU A 375 1.06 6.68 29.56
C LEU A 375 1.79 7.66 28.66
N ASN A 376 1.60 8.97 28.88
CA ASN A 376 2.33 10.02 28.16
C ASN A 376 3.16 10.83 29.17
N ASN A 377 4.34 10.34 29.49
CA ASN A 377 5.20 10.82 30.57
C ASN A 377 6.04 12.02 30.15
N ASP A 378 6.41 12.87 31.12
CA ASP A 378 7.47 13.85 30.94
C ASP A 378 8.82 13.17 31.17
N VAL A 379 9.70 13.21 30.15
CA VAL A 379 11.06 12.67 30.23
C VAL A 379 12.09 13.76 29.94
N GLU A 380 13.21 13.72 30.63
CA GLU A 380 14.32 14.61 30.38
C GLU A 380 15.21 14.06 29.27
N VAL A 381 15.45 14.85 28.23
CA VAL A 381 16.32 14.53 27.10
C VAL A 381 17.56 15.43 27.08
N LYS A 382 18.66 14.90 26.61
CA LYS A 382 19.98 15.54 26.57
C LYS A 382 20.64 15.35 25.20
N ALA A 383 21.74 16.04 24.96
CA ALA A 383 22.53 15.89 23.74
C ALA A 383 22.91 14.42 23.49
N GLY A 384 22.73 13.97 22.25
CA GLY A 384 22.94 12.60 21.79
C GLY A 384 21.73 11.68 21.93
N ASP A 385 20.68 12.08 22.62
CA ASP A 385 19.45 11.27 22.66
C ASP A 385 18.70 11.35 21.31
N LYS A 386 18.15 10.21 20.90
CA LYS A 386 17.29 10.13 19.71
C LYS A 386 15.88 10.59 20.06
N VAL A 387 15.39 11.59 19.35
CA VAL A 387 14.09 12.21 19.62
C VAL A 387 13.36 12.51 18.30
N VAL A 388 12.07 12.86 18.40
CA VAL A 388 11.35 13.48 17.29
C VAL A 388 11.39 14.99 17.45
N ASP A 389 11.87 15.70 16.42
CA ASP A 389 11.99 17.15 16.40
C ASP A 389 10.63 17.87 16.24
N ALA A 390 10.63 19.18 16.24
CA ALA A 390 9.41 19.98 16.09
C ALA A 390 8.74 19.81 14.72
N GLU A 391 9.50 19.36 13.70
CA GLU A 391 9.02 19.10 12.34
C GLU A 391 8.55 17.65 12.13
N GLY A 392 8.70 16.77 13.14
CA GLY A 392 8.32 15.37 13.09
C GLY A 392 9.39 14.42 12.55
N ASN A 393 10.64 14.89 12.39
CA ASN A 393 11.77 14.06 11.98
C ASN A 393 12.42 13.39 13.20
N ILE A 394 12.95 12.18 12.97
CA ILE A 394 13.76 11.49 13.97
C ILE A 394 15.19 12.00 13.84
N VAL A 395 15.69 12.60 14.91
CA VAL A 395 17.02 13.23 14.95
C VAL A 395 17.79 12.85 16.22
N GLU A 396 19.11 12.96 16.17
CA GLU A 396 19.96 12.98 17.36
C GLU A 396 19.98 14.42 17.93
N LEU A 397 19.59 14.57 19.20
CA LEU A 397 19.42 15.89 19.83
C LEU A 397 20.78 16.59 19.96
N SER A 398 20.91 17.75 19.32
CA SER A 398 22.10 18.58 19.34
C SER A 398 21.72 20.06 19.34
N ASN A 399 22.69 20.94 19.64
CA ASN A 399 22.45 22.39 19.67
C ASN A 399 21.84 22.89 18.36
N GLY A 400 20.79 23.69 18.45
CA GLY A 400 20.05 24.23 17.30
C GLY A 400 18.87 23.38 16.86
N VAL A 401 18.74 22.13 17.32
CA VAL A 401 17.57 21.30 17.03
C VAL A 401 16.37 21.86 17.78
N LYS A 402 15.27 22.04 17.07
CA LYS A 402 13.99 22.47 17.64
C LYS A 402 13.17 21.26 18.01
N VAL A 403 12.64 21.20 19.22
CA VAL A 403 11.77 20.14 19.72
C VAL A 403 10.52 20.71 20.36
N LYS A 404 9.47 19.91 20.50
CA LYS A 404 8.32 20.25 21.34
C LYS A 404 8.62 19.83 22.78
N ASP A 405 8.58 20.77 23.69
CA ASP A 405 8.74 20.48 25.14
C ASP A 405 7.51 19.77 25.73
N ALA A 406 7.55 19.39 26.98
CA ALA A 406 6.47 18.68 27.65
C ALA A 406 5.17 19.50 27.75
N THR A 407 5.21 20.79 27.48
CA THR A 407 4.01 21.66 27.42
C THR A 407 3.45 21.79 26.00
N GLY A 408 4.17 21.24 24.99
CA GLY A 408 3.86 21.35 23.57
C GLY A 408 4.47 22.60 22.91
N ALA A 409 5.22 23.43 23.65
CA ALA A 409 5.88 24.59 23.08
C ALA A 409 7.13 24.18 22.28
N GLU A 410 7.33 24.81 21.10
CA GLU A 410 8.56 24.66 20.33
C GLU A 410 9.71 25.38 21.03
N VAL A 411 10.78 24.64 21.32
CA VAL A 411 11.99 25.16 21.98
C VAL A 411 13.23 24.71 21.21
N GLU A 412 14.22 25.59 21.11
CA GLU A 412 15.53 25.25 20.55
C GLU A 412 16.43 24.64 21.63
N PHE A 413 17.02 23.46 21.33
CA PHE A 413 17.95 22.83 22.24
C PHE A 413 19.28 23.59 22.26
N THR A 414 19.71 24.01 23.44
CA THR A 414 20.94 24.81 23.67
C THR A 414 21.99 24.07 24.50
N GLY A 415 21.83 22.76 24.68
CA GLY A 415 22.74 21.92 25.48
C GLY A 415 22.27 21.68 26.93
N ALA A 416 21.32 22.43 27.43
CA ALA A 416 20.65 22.15 28.70
C ALA A 416 19.56 21.08 28.50
N PRO A 417 19.36 20.14 29.44
CA PRO A 417 18.29 19.15 29.34
C PRO A 417 16.92 19.80 29.16
N VAL A 418 16.11 19.20 28.25
CA VAL A 418 14.73 19.61 27.98
C VAL A 418 13.79 18.49 28.39
N LYS A 419 12.63 18.81 28.92
CA LYS A 419 11.56 17.82 29.15
C LYS A 419 10.71 17.71 27.92
N MET A 420 10.54 16.47 27.43
CA MET A 420 9.66 16.12 26.30
C MET A 420 8.61 15.11 26.73
N LYS A 421 7.52 15.00 25.96
CA LYS A 421 6.54 13.92 26.14
C LYS A 421 7.06 12.62 25.55
N GLN A 422 6.82 11.52 26.26
CA GLN A 422 7.17 10.17 25.84
C GLN A 422 6.01 9.22 26.12
N MET A 423 5.55 8.53 25.08
CA MET A 423 4.53 7.51 25.24
C MET A 423 5.15 6.16 25.64
N VAL A 424 4.50 5.50 26.61
CA VAL A 424 4.77 4.12 27.05
C VAL A 424 3.44 3.38 26.98
N VAL A 425 3.32 2.37 26.13
CA VAL A 425 2.05 1.69 25.88
C VAL A 425 2.20 0.20 26.08
N THR A 426 1.36 -0.35 26.97
CA THR A 426 1.29 -1.79 27.24
C THR A 426 0.14 -2.39 26.43
N TYR A 427 0.44 -3.32 25.56
CA TYR A 427 -0.53 -4.07 24.76
C TYR A 427 -0.78 -5.42 25.42
N LYS A 428 -2.05 -5.73 25.67
CA LYS A 428 -2.48 -7.00 26.26
C LYS A 428 -3.34 -7.77 25.26
N PHE A 429 -3.19 -9.07 25.26
CA PHE A 429 -3.91 -9.98 24.37
C PHE A 429 -4.78 -10.93 25.19
N ILE A 430 -5.92 -11.33 24.63
CA ILE A 430 -6.80 -12.32 25.27
C ILE A 430 -6.01 -13.63 25.50
N PRO A 431 -6.24 -14.33 26.61
CA PRO A 431 -5.55 -15.58 26.89
C PRO A 431 -6.01 -16.71 25.95
N GLY A 432 -5.15 -17.69 25.74
CA GLY A 432 -5.48 -18.92 25.02
C GLY A 432 -5.35 -18.83 23.50
N ILE A 433 -4.74 -17.78 22.96
CA ILE A 433 -4.38 -17.74 21.53
C ILE A 433 -3.41 -18.87 21.24
N THR A 434 -3.68 -19.63 20.18
CA THR A 434 -2.93 -20.83 19.81
C THR A 434 -2.65 -20.80 18.31
N TRP A 435 -1.46 -21.17 17.91
CA TRP A 435 -1.13 -21.43 16.51
C TRP A 435 -1.97 -22.60 15.98
N SER A 436 -2.16 -22.66 14.68
CA SER A 436 -2.99 -23.68 14.03
C SER A 436 -2.40 -25.11 14.10
N ASP A 437 -1.17 -25.27 14.58
CA ASP A 437 -0.57 -26.57 14.93
C ASP A 437 -0.86 -27.00 16.38
N GLY A 438 -1.64 -26.23 17.13
CA GLY A 438 -2.05 -26.50 18.51
C GLY A 438 -1.06 -26.01 19.57
N LYS A 439 0.05 -25.38 19.20
CA LYS A 439 0.99 -24.80 20.16
C LYS A 439 0.51 -23.42 20.62
N PRO A 440 0.65 -23.09 21.92
CA PRO A 440 0.26 -21.79 22.43
C PRO A 440 1.14 -20.69 21.84
N LEU A 441 0.54 -19.50 21.63
CA LEU A 441 1.29 -18.31 21.36
C LEU A 441 2.06 -17.91 22.60
N VAL A 442 3.36 -17.64 22.45
CA VAL A 442 4.27 -17.38 23.55
C VAL A 442 5.08 -16.10 23.31
N LYS A 443 5.69 -15.60 24.38
CA LYS A 443 6.57 -14.42 24.35
C LYS A 443 7.61 -14.46 23.23
N ALA A 444 8.25 -15.60 22.99
CA ALA A 444 9.27 -15.78 21.95
C ALA A 444 8.73 -15.50 20.52
N ASP A 445 7.44 -15.69 20.29
CA ASP A 445 6.81 -15.40 19.01
C ASP A 445 6.72 -13.88 18.75
N PHE A 446 6.39 -13.10 19.78
CA PHE A 446 6.41 -11.63 19.69
C PHE A 446 7.83 -11.08 19.57
N GLU A 447 8.81 -11.68 20.30
CA GLU A 447 10.23 -11.32 20.17
C GLU A 447 10.73 -11.54 18.75
N LEU A 448 10.37 -12.68 18.13
CA LEU A 448 10.73 -12.98 16.74
C LEU A 448 10.01 -12.03 15.78
N GLY A 449 8.71 -11.80 15.96
CA GLY A 449 7.94 -10.89 15.13
C GLY A 449 8.50 -9.47 15.12
N TYR A 450 8.84 -8.93 16.30
CA TYR A 450 9.50 -7.63 16.43
C TYR A 450 10.87 -7.60 15.73
N LYS A 451 11.71 -8.63 15.98
CA LYS A 451 13.03 -8.75 15.34
C LYS A 451 12.91 -8.70 13.80
N ILE A 452 11.99 -9.48 13.24
CA ILE A 452 11.80 -9.57 11.79
C ILE A 452 11.20 -8.28 11.23
N ALA A 453 10.17 -7.73 11.88
CA ALA A 453 9.54 -6.48 11.42
C ALA A 453 10.53 -5.30 11.35
N CYS A 454 11.55 -5.30 12.22
CA CYS A 454 12.55 -4.23 12.30
C CYS A 454 13.90 -4.56 11.63
N ASP A 455 14.02 -5.72 11.00
CA ASP A 455 15.22 -6.08 10.22
C ASP A 455 15.17 -5.38 8.84
N ARG A 456 16.16 -4.55 8.55
CA ARG A 456 16.23 -3.75 7.32
C ARG A 456 16.37 -4.57 6.02
N GLU A 457 16.72 -5.84 6.14
CA GLU A 457 16.83 -6.75 5.00
C GLU A 457 15.53 -7.53 4.72
N ASN A 458 14.44 -7.30 5.48
CA ASN A 458 13.20 -8.08 5.36
C ASN A 458 12.35 -7.77 4.13
N GLY A 459 12.65 -6.67 3.40
CA GLY A 459 11.88 -6.24 2.22
C GLY A 459 10.60 -5.45 2.53
N ALA A 460 10.36 -5.08 3.79
CA ALA A 460 9.19 -4.30 4.17
C ALA A 460 9.13 -2.93 3.47
N THR A 461 7.90 -2.45 3.21
CA THR A 461 7.67 -1.17 2.54
C THR A 461 7.89 0.05 3.44
N SER A 462 7.98 -0.13 4.78
CA SER A 462 8.21 0.94 5.74
C SER A 462 8.77 0.43 7.05
N PHE A 463 9.65 1.22 7.66
CA PHE A 463 10.22 0.98 8.99
C PHE A 463 9.89 2.11 9.98
N ILE A 464 8.94 2.99 9.66
CA ILE A 464 8.58 4.15 10.49
C ILE A 464 8.25 3.75 11.92
N THR A 465 7.50 2.66 12.11
CA THR A 465 7.14 2.13 13.44
C THR A 465 8.39 1.73 14.23
N CYS A 466 9.31 1.00 13.60
CA CYS A 466 10.57 0.60 14.22
C CYS A 466 11.46 1.80 14.56
N ASP A 467 11.54 2.77 13.64
CA ASP A 467 12.36 3.98 13.83
C ASP A 467 11.87 4.85 14.98
N ARG A 468 10.55 4.89 15.21
CA ARG A 468 9.91 5.61 16.32
C ARG A 468 9.96 4.84 17.64
N THR A 469 10.28 3.55 17.63
CA THR A 469 10.37 2.71 18.82
C THR A 469 11.71 2.89 19.51
N GLN A 470 11.72 3.30 20.78
CA GLN A 470 12.92 3.33 21.61
C GLN A 470 13.26 1.94 22.14
N SER A 471 12.27 1.22 22.66
CA SER A 471 12.44 -0.14 23.16
C SER A 471 11.12 -0.89 23.24
N VAL A 472 11.21 -2.22 23.21
CA VAL A 472 10.09 -3.13 23.48
C VAL A 472 10.48 -4.03 24.64
N THR A 473 9.60 -4.13 25.65
CA THR A 473 9.71 -5.07 26.75
C THR A 473 8.62 -6.12 26.59
N PHE A 474 9.00 -7.38 26.46
CA PHE A 474 8.06 -8.48 26.38
C PHE A 474 7.75 -8.97 27.79
N ASP A 475 6.57 -8.59 28.31
CA ASP A 475 6.22 -8.75 29.73
C ASP A 475 5.80 -10.18 30.06
N SER A 476 5.06 -10.82 29.14
CA SER A 476 4.55 -12.18 29.28
C SER A 476 4.20 -12.79 27.92
N ASP A 477 3.62 -13.99 27.91
CA ASP A 477 3.09 -14.61 26.67
C ASP A 477 1.88 -13.86 26.08
N THR A 478 1.25 -12.98 26.87
CA THR A 478 0.05 -12.23 26.47
C THR A 478 0.18 -10.73 26.61
N ALA A 479 1.39 -10.20 26.79
CA ALA A 479 1.60 -8.75 26.88
C ALA A 479 3.01 -8.34 26.51
N TYR A 480 3.12 -7.17 25.89
CA TYR A 480 4.38 -6.45 25.74
C TYR A 480 4.16 -4.94 25.88
N THR A 481 5.21 -4.22 26.25
CA THR A 481 5.21 -2.76 26.42
C THR A 481 6.18 -2.13 25.43
N VAL A 482 5.69 -1.14 24.67
CA VAL A 482 6.50 -0.30 23.79
C VAL A 482 6.77 1.03 24.46
N THR A 483 8.05 1.40 24.55
CA THR A 483 8.48 2.76 24.85
C THR A 483 8.83 3.43 23.53
N TRP A 484 8.10 4.47 23.19
CA TRP A 484 8.35 5.24 21.96
C TRP A 484 9.47 6.26 22.18
N LEU A 485 10.08 6.76 21.11
CA LEU A 485 11.04 7.86 21.22
C LEU A 485 10.38 9.09 21.84
N PRO A 486 11.11 9.89 22.64
CA PRO A 486 10.61 11.18 23.11
C PRO A 486 10.15 12.05 21.93
N GLY A 487 8.98 12.65 22.05
CA GLY A 487 8.35 13.44 21.00
C GLY A 487 7.44 12.65 20.03
N VAL A 488 7.40 11.30 20.09
CA VAL A 488 6.40 10.53 19.35
C VAL A 488 5.03 10.68 20.00
N GLN A 489 4.07 11.24 19.27
CA GLN A 489 2.70 11.52 19.73
C GLN A 489 1.70 11.05 18.65
N ASP A 490 1.70 9.74 18.34
CA ASP A 490 0.85 9.15 17.30
C ASP A 490 -0.60 9.01 17.78
N GLY A 491 -1.43 10.02 17.54
CA GLY A 491 -2.85 10.01 17.89
C GLY A 491 -3.71 9.04 17.08
N ALA A 492 -3.17 8.48 16.01
CA ALA A 492 -3.92 7.63 15.09
C ALA A 492 -3.93 6.15 15.49
N THR A 493 -2.78 5.66 15.95
CA THR A 493 -2.57 4.21 16.08
C THR A 493 -1.85 3.77 17.36
N TYR A 494 -1.49 4.69 18.26
CA TYR A 494 -0.73 4.34 19.47
C TYR A 494 -1.38 3.24 20.33
N PHE A 495 -2.70 3.10 20.26
CA PHE A 495 -3.49 2.14 21.02
C PHE A 495 -3.60 0.74 20.36
N LEU A 496 -3.10 0.60 19.13
CA LEU A 496 -3.05 -0.64 18.37
C LEU A 496 -1.70 -1.31 18.57
N ALA A 497 -1.70 -2.61 18.78
CA ALA A 497 -0.47 -3.40 18.91
C ALA A 497 0.37 -3.32 17.62
N PRO A 498 1.56 -2.67 17.62
CA PRO A 498 2.30 -2.41 16.39
C PRO A 498 3.08 -3.62 15.87
N TYR A 499 3.34 -4.61 16.71
CA TYR A 499 4.14 -5.79 16.37
C TYR A 499 3.33 -7.05 16.54
N GLY A 500 3.12 -7.78 15.43
CA GLY A 500 2.50 -9.10 15.43
C GLY A 500 3.51 -10.21 15.77
N PRO A 501 3.05 -11.39 16.22
CA PRO A 501 3.91 -12.53 16.48
C PRO A 501 4.29 -13.25 15.19
N SER A 502 5.43 -13.96 15.24
CA SER A 502 5.87 -14.93 14.23
C SER A 502 6.14 -16.27 14.89
N PRO A 503 5.77 -17.42 14.29
CA PRO A 503 5.84 -18.72 14.94
C PRO A 503 7.29 -19.16 15.14
N SER A 504 7.88 -18.84 16.29
CA SER A 504 9.29 -19.07 16.62
C SER A 504 9.70 -20.55 16.61
N HIS A 505 8.73 -21.43 16.80
CA HIS A 505 8.90 -22.87 16.85
C HIS A 505 8.71 -23.57 15.48
N GLN A 506 8.25 -22.84 14.45
CA GLN A 506 7.99 -23.42 13.13
C GLN A 506 9.29 -23.90 12.50
N VAL A 507 9.31 -25.18 12.07
CA VAL A 507 10.44 -25.77 11.36
C VAL A 507 10.18 -25.65 9.86
N ILE A 508 11.22 -25.29 9.11
CA ILE A 508 11.17 -25.21 7.65
C ILE A 508 11.22 -26.65 7.10
N GLU A 509 10.17 -27.03 6.38
CA GLU A 509 10.02 -28.36 5.77
C GLU A 509 10.35 -28.37 4.28
N SER A 510 10.24 -27.19 3.62
CA SER A 510 10.52 -27.01 2.20
C SER A 510 11.97 -27.36 1.85
N GLU A 511 12.19 -27.87 0.64
CA GLU A 511 13.53 -28.17 0.16
C GLU A 511 14.34 -26.89 -0.03
N GLY A 512 15.56 -26.86 0.49
CA GLY A 512 16.44 -25.70 0.40
C GLY A 512 17.47 -25.61 1.53
N PRO A 513 18.19 -24.49 1.61
CA PRO A 513 19.29 -24.33 2.57
C PRO A 513 18.84 -24.25 4.03
N TYR A 514 17.55 -24.06 4.28
CA TYR A 514 16.96 -23.89 5.60
C TYR A 514 16.14 -25.10 6.08
N LYS A 515 16.03 -26.16 5.28
CA LYS A 515 15.30 -27.37 5.66
C LYS A 515 15.76 -27.91 7.01
N GLY A 516 14.83 -28.12 7.94
CA GLY A 516 15.07 -28.61 9.28
C GLY A 516 15.51 -27.54 10.29
N LYS A 517 15.69 -26.29 9.89
CA LYS A 517 15.92 -25.15 10.80
C LYS A 517 14.59 -24.60 11.29
N THR A 518 14.60 -23.95 12.45
CA THR A 518 13.47 -23.15 12.90
C THR A 518 13.40 -21.83 12.12
N LEU A 519 12.22 -21.26 12.01
CA LEU A 519 12.00 -19.97 11.35
C LEU A 519 12.89 -18.86 11.96
N ALA A 520 13.13 -18.91 13.28
CA ALA A 520 13.99 -17.97 13.98
C ALA A 520 15.48 -18.01 13.55
N GLU A 521 15.91 -19.11 12.92
CA GLU A 521 17.28 -19.30 12.40
C GLU A 521 17.45 -18.85 10.95
N VAL A 522 16.34 -18.46 10.27
CA VAL A 522 16.38 -18.00 8.87
C VAL A 522 16.59 -16.49 8.84
N PRO A 523 17.56 -15.97 8.05
CA PRO A 523 17.73 -14.53 7.86
C PRO A 523 16.46 -13.86 7.30
N ALA A 524 16.14 -12.67 7.78
CA ALA A 524 14.91 -11.95 7.40
C ALA A 524 14.75 -11.76 5.89
N LYS A 525 15.85 -11.47 5.18
CA LYS A 525 15.87 -11.29 3.71
C LYS A 525 15.41 -12.51 2.92
N ASP A 526 15.48 -13.69 3.50
CA ASP A 526 15.13 -14.94 2.83
C ASP A 526 13.68 -15.37 3.13
N TRP A 527 13.02 -14.72 4.11
CA TRP A 527 11.63 -15.01 4.49
C TRP A 527 10.63 -14.89 3.32
N PRO A 528 10.70 -13.84 2.45
CA PRO A 528 9.76 -13.71 1.33
C PRO A 528 9.78 -14.88 0.34
N THR A 529 10.87 -15.67 0.33
CA THR A 529 11.06 -16.79 -0.59
C THR A 529 10.68 -18.15 0.00
N LEU A 530 10.35 -18.20 1.31
CA LEU A 530 9.97 -19.43 1.99
C LEU A 530 8.50 -19.78 1.70
N PRO A 531 8.17 -20.98 1.20
CA PRO A 531 6.79 -21.44 1.05
C PRO A 531 5.99 -21.37 2.36
N GLU A 532 6.64 -21.63 3.51
CA GLU A 532 6.06 -21.56 4.86
C GLU A 532 5.67 -20.14 5.27
N ILE A 533 6.10 -19.12 4.55
CA ILE A 533 5.79 -17.72 4.79
C ILE A 533 4.94 -17.16 3.64
N ALA A 534 5.38 -17.39 2.41
CA ALA A 534 4.78 -16.78 1.22
C ALA A 534 3.50 -17.50 0.75
N GLU A 535 3.40 -18.82 0.96
CA GLU A 535 2.31 -19.61 0.38
C GLU A 535 1.46 -20.35 1.42
N LYS A 536 2.07 -20.81 2.53
CA LYS A 536 1.38 -21.59 3.55
C LYS A 536 1.81 -21.16 4.96
N PRO A 537 1.57 -19.89 5.34
CA PRO A 537 1.97 -19.41 6.66
C PRO A 537 1.24 -20.18 7.77
N LEU A 538 2.00 -20.50 8.84
CA LEU A 538 1.42 -20.96 10.09
C LEU A 538 0.80 -19.75 10.80
N GLY A 539 -0.51 -19.77 10.98
CA GLY A 539 -1.26 -18.66 11.56
C GLY A 539 -2.00 -19.04 12.84
N PHE A 540 -2.63 -18.06 13.47
CA PHE A 540 -3.51 -18.21 14.63
C PHE A 540 -4.96 -17.80 14.32
N GLY A 541 -5.28 -17.64 13.04
CA GLY A 541 -6.60 -17.29 12.53
C GLY A 541 -7.58 -18.44 12.46
N PRO A 542 -8.81 -18.18 11.98
CA PRO A 542 -9.90 -19.16 11.96
C PRO A 542 -9.66 -20.34 11.01
N TYR A 543 -8.79 -20.21 10.01
CA TYR A 543 -8.52 -21.26 9.03
C TYR A 543 -7.05 -21.50 8.83
N VAL A 544 -6.73 -22.64 8.22
CA VAL A 544 -5.38 -23.08 7.82
C VAL A 544 -5.36 -23.32 6.34
N ILE A 545 -4.30 -22.94 5.64
CA ILE A 545 -4.16 -23.27 4.21
C ILE A 545 -3.87 -24.76 4.07
N LYS A 546 -4.78 -25.43 3.40
CA LYS A 546 -4.60 -26.81 3.00
C LYS A 546 -3.77 -26.92 1.73
N GLU A 547 -4.12 -26.12 0.73
CA GLU A 547 -3.56 -26.18 -0.63
C GLU A 547 -3.66 -24.83 -1.31
N TRP A 548 -2.64 -24.45 -2.05
CA TRP A 548 -2.68 -23.37 -3.04
C TRP A 548 -2.28 -23.90 -4.41
N VAL A 549 -3.24 -24.01 -5.31
CA VAL A 549 -3.02 -24.35 -6.72
C VAL A 549 -2.91 -23.04 -7.51
N LYS A 550 -1.69 -22.69 -7.88
CA LYS A 550 -1.39 -21.42 -8.56
C LYS A 550 -2.22 -21.28 -9.85
N GLY A 551 -2.82 -20.09 -10.01
CA GLY A 551 -3.71 -19.77 -11.12
C GLY A 551 -5.11 -20.40 -11.04
N GLU A 552 -5.42 -21.20 -10.00
CA GLU A 552 -6.69 -21.89 -9.87
C GLU A 552 -7.42 -21.54 -8.57
N LYS A 553 -6.83 -21.85 -7.41
CA LYS A 553 -7.52 -21.71 -6.12
C LYS A 553 -6.60 -21.74 -4.90
N ILE A 554 -7.10 -21.23 -3.77
CA ILE A 554 -6.57 -21.51 -2.42
C ILE A 554 -7.66 -22.23 -1.63
N VAL A 555 -7.32 -23.34 -1.00
CA VAL A 555 -8.21 -24.13 -0.14
C VAL A 555 -7.79 -23.99 1.31
N TYR A 556 -8.74 -23.65 2.16
CA TYR A 556 -8.57 -23.52 3.60
C TYR A 556 -9.40 -24.57 4.32
N GLU A 557 -8.89 -25.06 5.45
CA GLU A 557 -9.62 -25.91 6.42
C GLU A 557 -9.81 -25.14 7.73
N ALA A 558 -10.90 -25.41 8.45
CA ALA A 558 -11.19 -24.83 9.77
C ALA A 558 -10.08 -25.13 10.76
N ASN A 559 -9.56 -24.11 11.45
CA ASN A 559 -8.60 -24.26 12.53
C ASN A 559 -9.31 -24.75 13.80
N PRO A 560 -9.04 -25.98 14.27
CA PRO A 560 -9.70 -26.51 15.48
C PRO A 560 -9.26 -25.80 16.78
N TYR A 561 -8.16 -25.05 16.70
CA TYR A 561 -7.56 -24.36 17.85
C TYR A 561 -7.87 -22.86 17.89
N TYR A 562 -8.74 -22.37 17.00
CA TYR A 562 -9.03 -20.94 16.94
C TYR A 562 -9.67 -20.43 18.24
N VAL A 563 -9.08 -19.40 18.83
CA VAL A 563 -9.42 -18.90 20.18
C VAL A 563 -10.86 -18.40 20.34
N LEU A 564 -11.46 -17.82 19.28
CA LEU A 564 -12.85 -17.35 19.31
C LEU A 564 -13.87 -18.46 18.96
N GLY A 565 -13.43 -19.70 18.89
CA GLY A 565 -14.22 -20.88 18.60
C GLY A 565 -14.00 -21.48 17.23
N VAL A 566 -14.14 -22.79 17.13
CA VAL A 566 -13.97 -23.52 15.86
C VAL A 566 -14.91 -22.96 14.80
N PRO A 567 -14.42 -22.63 13.59
CA PRO A 567 -15.24 -22.13 12.50
C PRO A 567 -16.48 -23.02 12.21
N LYS A 568 -17.60 -22.39 11.93
CA LYS A 568 -18.88 -23.08 11.61
C LYS A 568 -18.81 -23.82 10.29
N THR A 569 -18.13 -23.25 9.29
CA THR A 569 -17.90 -23.86 7.99
C THR A 569 -16.55 -24.56 7.99
N LYS A 570 -16.51 -25.79 7.48
CA LYS A 570 -15.31 -26.63 7.51
C LYS A 570 -14.25 -26.16 6.53
N ASN A 571 -14.66 -25.73 5.32
CA ASN A 571 -13.74 -25.33 4.28
C ASN A 571 -14.12 -23.96 3.71
N ILE A 572 -13.10 -23.14 3.43
CA ILE A 572 -13.22 -21.96 2.58
C ILE A 572 -12.37 -22.22 1.32
N VAL A 573 -12.90 -21.83 0.17
CA VAL A 573 -12.15 -21.88 -1.09
C VAL A 573 -12.15 -20.50 -1.71
N ILE A 574 -10.99 -19.93 -1.98
CA ILE A 574 -10.85 -18.81 -2.91
C ILE A 574 -10.60 -19.41 -4.28
N LEU A 575 -11.55 -19.23 -5.18
CA LEU A 575 -11.47 -19.69 -6.58
C LEU A 575 -11.06 -18.50 -7.45
N PHE A 576 -9.99 -18.64 -8.23
CA PHE A 576 -9.58 -17.61 -9.19
C PHE A 576 -10.41 -17.76 -10.46
N ILE A 577 -11.24 -16.74 -10.73
CA ILE A 577 -12.19 -16.73 -11.83
C ILE A 577 -11.93 -15.57 -12.77
N THR A 578 -12.36 -15.67 -14.01
CA THR A 578 -12.28 -14.51 -14.89
C THR A 578 -13.46 -13.57 -14.66
N PRO A 579 -13.28 -12.25 -14.81
CA PRO A 579 -14.33 -11.27 -14.62
C PRO A 579 -15.60 -11.57 -15.43
N GLU A 580 -15.43 -12.04 -16.67
CA GLU A 580 -16.51 -12.32 -17.60
C GLU A 580 -17.39 -13.49 -17.14
N ASN A 581 -16.84 -14.39 -16.33
CA ASN A 581 -17.54 -15.58 -15.83
C ASN A 581 -18.10 -15.41 -14.41
N ALA A 582 -17.76 -14.32 -13.72
CA ALA A 582 -18.03 -14.16 -12.28
C ALA A 582 -19.52 -14.30 -11.95
N GLU A 583 -20.39 -13.50 -12.59
CA GLU A 583 -21.84 -13.56 -12.35
C GLU A 583 -22.43 -14.93 -12.72
N ALA A 584 -21.99 -15.49 -13.83
CA ALA A 584 -22.45 -16.82 -14.27
C ALA A 584 -22.07 -17.90 -13.25
N GLN A 585 -20.85 -17.85 -12.69
CA GLN A 585 -20.40 -18.76 -11.64
C GLN A 585 -21.26 -18.65 -10.37
N LEU A 586 -21.58 -17.41 -9.94
CA LEU A 586 -22.46 -17.20 -8.78
C LEU A 586 -23.86 -17.76 -9.04
N LEU A 587 -24.47 -17.45 -10.18
CA LEU A 587 -25.83 -17.86 -10.51
C LEU A 587 -25.94 -19.38 -10.76
N ALA A 588 -24.85 -20.02 -11.18
CA ALA A 588 -24.77 -21.48 -11.32
C ALA A 588 -24.40 -22.20 -10.02
N GLY A 589 -24.06 -21.46 -8.94
CA GLY A 589 -23.62 -22.03 -7.66
C GLY A 589 -22.20 -22.54 -7.65
N GLY A 590 -21.36 -22.12 -8.60
CA GLY A 590 -19.93 -22.41 -8.64
C GLY A 590 -19.12 -21.60 -7.63
N VAL A 591 -19.61 -20.41 -7.29
CA VAL A 591 -19.13 -19.58 -6.17
C VAL A 591 -20.32 -19.16 -5.30
N ASP A 592 -20.05 -18.89 -4.01
CA ASP A 592 -21.05 -18.44 -3.05
C ASP A 592 -20.99 -16.93 -2.80
N VAL A 593 -19.85 -16.31 -3.04
CA VAL A 593 -19.61 -14.88 -2.80
C VAL A 593 -18.80 -14.29 -3.93
N LEU A 594 -19.28 -13.16 -4.44
CA LEU A 594 -18.51 -12.21 -5.23
C LEU A 594 -18.40 -10.91 -4.45
N ASP A 595 -17.21 -10.39 -4.30
CA ASP A 595 -16.92 -9.14 -3.60
C ASP A 595 -16.70 -7.95 -4.54
N SER A 596 -16.45 -6.78 -3.98
CA SER A 596 -16.23 -5.53 -4.70
C SER A 596 -14.98 -5.51 -5.60
N THR A 597 -14.05 -6.44 -5.45
CA THR A 597 -12.90 -6.58 -6.37
C THR A 597 -13.27 -7.35 -7.63
N THR A 598 -14.31 -8.14 -7.55
CA THR A 598 -14.84 -8.98 -8.62
C THR A 598 -16.02 -8.31 -9.32
N LEU A 599 -16.91 -7.67 -8.56
CA LEU A 599 -18.07 -6.97 -9.09
C LEU A 599 -17.73 -5.51 -9.39
N VAL A 600 -17.91 -5.12 -10.63
CA VAL A 600 -17.74 -3.73 -11.07
C VAL A 600 -18.85 -2.80 -10.52
N GLY A 601 -19.87 -3.39 -9.94
CA GLY A 601 -21.07 -2.73 -9.45
C GLY A 601 -22.30 -3.61 -9.70
N VAL A 602 -23.45 -3.02 -9.60
CA VAL A 602 -24.73 -3.71 -9.84
C VAL A 602 -25.00 -3.84 -11.32
N THR A 603 -25.35 -5.03 -11.80
CA THR A 603 -25.79 -5.29 -13.17
C THR A 603 -27.29 -5.58 -13.23
N GLU A 604 -27.91 -5.48 -14.40
CA GLU A 604 -29.31 -5.88 -14.60
C GLU A 604 -29.54 -7.37 -14.28
N THR A 605 -28.55 -8.20 -14.57
CA THR A 605 -28.54 -9.63 -14.27
C THR A 605 -28.61 -9.90 -12.77
N LEU A 606 -27.78 -9.21 -12.00
CA LEU A 606 -27.75 -9.31 -10.54
C LEU A 606 -29.04 -8.77 -9.91
N ASN A 607 -29.53 -7.61 -10.34
CA ASN A 607 -30.81 -7.05 -9.89
C ASN A 607 -31.99 -8.01 -10.11
N LYS A 608 -32.03 -8.64 -11.30
CA LYS A 608 -33.07 -9.63 -11.60
C LYS A 608 -32.93 -10.87 -10.71
N ALA A 609 -31.72 -11.36 -10.52
CA ALA A 609 -31.46 -12.54 -9.68
C ALA A 609 -31.82 -12.27 -8.20
N GLU A 610 -31.56 -11.06 -7.69
CA GLU A 610 -32.00 -10.64 -6.35
C GLU A 610 -33.52 -10.58 -6.25
N ALA A 611 -34.20 -9.95 -7.21
CA ALA A 611 -35.65 -9.89 -7.26
C ALA A 611 -36.31 -11.30 -7.30
N GLU A 612 -35.64 -12.28 -7.89
CA GLU A 612 -36.02 -13.69 -7.93
C GLU A 612 -35.63 -14.47 -6.64
N GLY A 613 -34.95 -13.85 -5.68
CA GLY A 613 -34.47 -14.46 -4.44
C GLY A 613 -33.33 -15.46 -4.62
N LYS A 614 -32.62 -15.42 -5.76
CA LYS A 614 -31.49 -16.31 -6.07
C LYS A 614 -30.19 -15.91 -5.41
N ILE A 615 -30.03 -14.62 -5.16
CA ILE A 615 -28.86 -14.01 -4.50
C ILE A 615 -29.33 -12.95 -3.51
N VAL A 616 -28.43 -12.50 -2.64
CA VAL A 616 -28.53 -11.25 -1.90
C VAL A 616 -27.52 -10.27 -2.51
N LEU A 617 -27.96 -9.05 -2.77
CA LEU A 617 -27.14 -7.97 -3.26
C LEU A 617 -26.96 -6.94 -2.13
N LEU A 618 -25.71 -6.61 -1.80
CA LEU A 618 -25.38 -5.63 -0.78
C LEU A 618 -24.44 -4.59 -1.37
N VAL A 619 -24.82 -3.31 -1.28
CA VAL A 619 -23.99 -2.18 -1.74
C VAL A 619 -23.68 -1.29 -0.54
N ASN A 620 -22.42 -1.21 -0.18
CA ASN A 620 -21.94 -0.38 0.93
C ASN A 620 -21.04 0.75 0.41
N PRO A 621 -20.98 1.90 1.09
CA PRO A 621 -19.90 2.87 0.88
C PRO A 621 -18.54 2.22 1.17
N SER A 622 -17.58 2.38 0.25
CA SER A 622 -16.23 1.83 0.39
C SER A 622 -15.25 2.83 0.99
N ALA A 623 -14.31 2.32 1.78
CA ALA A 623 -13.11 3.08 2.15
C ALA A 623 -12.09 3.17 1.01
N THR A 624 -12.25 2.36 -0.03
CA THR A 624 -11.31 2.26 -1.15
C THR A 624 -11.57 3.35 -2.19
N TRP A 625 -10.49 3.96 -2.72
CA TRP A 625 -10.59 5.01 -3.71
C TRP A 625 -9.58 4.87 -4.84
N GLU A 626 -10.02 5.11 -6.08
CA GLU A 626 -9.22 5.03 -7.30
C GLU A 626 -8.51 6.34 -7.59
N HIS A 627 -7.28 6.25 -8.13
CA HIS A 627 -6.47 7.38 -8.55
C HIS A 627 -5.50 6.99 -9.67
N ILE A 628 -4.85 8.01 -10.23
CA ILE A 628 -3.76 7.86 -11.20
C ILE A 628 -2.56 8.61 -10.66
N ASP A 629 -1.48 7.90 -10.32
CA ASP A 629 -0.19 8.46 -9.96
C ASP A 629 0.58 8.89 -11.21
N PHE A 630 1.29 10.01 -11.13
CA PHE A 630 2.25 10.47 -12.12
C PHE A 630 3.67 10.14 -11.67
N ASN A 631 4.43 9.34 -12.40
CA ASN A 631 5.84 9.21 -12.12
C ASN A 631 6.57 10.46 -12.59
N LEU A 632 7.02 11.28 -11.64
CA LEU A 632 7.60 12.61 -11.92
C LEU A 632 9.03 12.53 -12.44
N PHE A 633 9.66 11.36 -12.42
CA PHE A 633 11.05 11.13 -12.78
C PHE A 633 11.19 9.92 -13.71
N VAL A 634 12.23 9.91 -14.52
CA VAL A 634 12.60 8.75 -15.32
C VAL A 634 13.53 7.82 -14.54
N LYS A 635 13.42 6.51 -14.83
CA LYS A 635 14.21 5.45 -14.22
C LYS A 635 15.65 5.47 -14.75
#